data_ab26a60cc90d7a5538685fefc74ab517
#
_entry.id   ab26a60cc90d7a5538685fefc74ab517
#
_cell.length_a   1.000
_cell.length_b   1.000
_cell.length_c   1.000
_cell.angle_alpha   90.00
_cell.angle_beta   90.00
_cell.angle_gamma   90.00
#
_symmetry.space_group_name_H-M   'P 1'
#
loop_
_entity.id
_entity.type
_entity.pdbx_description
1 polymer ?
#
loop_
_entity_poly.entity_id
_entity_poly.type
_entity_poly.pdbx_seq_one_letter_code
_entity_poly.pdbx_strand_id
1 'polypeptide(L)'
;MSDNILQVNNLTKLFGGLAAVSNCSLNIRSGSITGIIGPNGSGKTTLFNLIAGNLKSNDGEVIFNDENITDVPSHELFGRGLLRTFQIAHEFSNLTVLENLMMVPSNQSGENLLNALIKPGLVKKEEKVIREKAYEVVDFLNLTHLANERAGNLSGGQKKLLELGRTMMVDAKLVLLDEVGAGVNRTLLKDLGTAILKLNKEKNYTFCMIEHDMDFISRMCDPVIVMADGSVLFEGTSEEVKKNEKV
;
A
#
# COMPACT_ATOMS: atom_id res chain seq x y z
N MET A 1 -16.58 6.65 -16.40
CA MET A 1 -15.39 6.43 -15.58
C MET A 1 -15.02 4.98 -15.76
N SER A 2 -13.77 4.66 -15.99
CA SER A 2 -13.34 3.26 -16.09
C SER A 2 -13.52 2.59 -14.73
N ASP A 3 -13.96 1.30 -14.71
CA ASP A 3 -14.03 0.52 -13.47
C ASP A 3 -12.62 0.29 -12.87
N ASN A 4 -11.57 0.59 -13.64
CA ASN A 4 -10.18 0.39 -13.26
C ASN A 4 -9.60 1.67 -12.64
N ILE A 5 -9.12 1.56 -11.40
CA ILE A 5 -8.40 2.64 -10.72
C ILE A 5 -6.96 2.76 -11.19
N LEU A 6 -6.35 1.64 -11.59
CA LEU A 6 -5.00 1.58 -12.14
C LEU A 6 -4.98 0.75 -13.42
N GLN A 7 -4.27 1.26 -14.43
CA GLN A 7 -3.99 0.55 -15.68
C GLN A 7 -2.50 0.64 -15.95
N VAL A 8 -1.89 -0.48 -16.25
CA VAL A 8 -0.49 -0.59 -16.67
C VAL A 8 -0.49 -1.09 -18.10
N ASN A 9 0.11 -0.35 -19.00
CA ASN A 9 0.10 -0.63 -20.43
C ASN A 9 1.52 -0.83 -20.94
N ASN A 10 1.85 -2.04 -21.38
CA ASN A 10 3.12 -2.42 -22.03
C ASN A 10 4.37 -1.95 -21.25
N LEU A 11 4.29 -1.93 -19.93
CA LEU A 11 5.35 -1.39 -19.09
C LEU A 11 6.61 -2.27 -19.18
N THR A 12 7.76 -1.62 -19.38
CA THR A 12 9.04 -2.30 -19.55
C THR A 12 10.12 -1.67 -18.68
N LYS A 13 10.92 -2.51 -18.01
CA LYS A 13 12.09 -2.11 -17.23
C LYS A 13 13.28 -3.01 -17.51
N LEU A 14 14.37 -2.37 -17.95
CA LEU A 14 15.63 -3.03 -18.21
C LEU A 14 16.66 -2.64 -17.15
N PHE A 15 17.43 -3.61 -16.68
CA PHE A 15 18.64 -3.42 -15.88
C PHE A 15 19.83 -4.01 -16.66
N GLY A 16 20.56 -3.16 -17.37
CA GLY A 16 21.57 -3.60 -18.35
C GLY A 16 20.91 -4.44 -19.44
N GLY A 17 21.30 -5.70 -19.59
CA GLY A 17 20.74 -6.65 -20.55
C GLY A 17 19.53 -7.46 -20.05
N LEU A 18 19.15 -7.32 -18.78
CA LEU A 18 18.05 -8.07 -18.17
C LEU A 18 16.75 -7.27 -18.20
N ALA A 19 15.70 -7.82 -18.81
CA ALA A 19 14.36 -7.28 -18.73
C ALA A 19 13.68 -7.78 -17.43
N ALA A 20 13.66 -6.94 -16.39
CA ALA A 20 13.01 -7.30 -15.12
C ALA A 20 11.49 -7.15 -15.17
N VAL A 21 10.97 -6.25 -16.01
CA VAL A 21 9.57 -6.15 -16.43
C VAL A 21 9.59 -6.02 -17.95
N SER A 22 8.81 -6.82 -18.64
CA SER A 22 8.82 -6.94 -20.09
C SER A 22 7.41 -6.87 -20.66
N ASN A 23 7.09 -5.73 -21.29
CA ASN A 23 5.79 -5.52 -21.94
C ASN A 23 4.59 -5.91 -21.05
N CYS A 24 4.69 -5.59 -19.76
CA CYS A 24 3.70 -5.99 -18.76
C CYS A 24 2.46 -5.10 -18.85
N SER A 25 1.29 -5.72 -18.95
CA SER A 25 0.00 -5.02 -18.94
C SER A 25 -0.93 -5.67 -17.93
N LEU A 26 -1.58 -4.87 -17.09
CA LEU A 26 -2.57 -5.31 -16.10
C LEU A 26 -3.51 -4.17 -15.70
N ASN A 27 -4.64 -4.54 -15.10
CA ASN A 27 -5.62 -3.59 -14.59
C ASN A 27 -5.96 -3.91 -13.13
N ILE A 28 -6.19 -2.87 -12.31
CA ILE A 28 -6.70 -3.01 -10.95
C ILE A 28 -8.05 -2.30 -10.88
N ARG A 29 -9.09 -3.04 -10.53
CA ARG A 29 -10.45 -2.49 -10.39
C ARG A 29 -10.59 -1.70 -9.09
N SER A 30 -11.31 -0.60 -9.15
CA SER A 30 -11.66 0.18 -7.96
C SER A 30 -12.42 -0.68 -6.93
N GLY A 31 -12.04 -0.60 -5.66
CA GLY A 31 -12.66 -1.37 -4.59
C GLY A 31 -12.31 -2.86 -4.58
N SER A 32 -11.38 -3.34 -5.43
CA SER A 32 -10.90 -4.72 -5.38
C SER A 32 -9.75 -4.91 -4.39
N ILE A 33 -9.51 -6.17 -4.01
CA ILE A 33 -8.26 -6.62 -3.39
C ILE A 33 -7.61 -7.56 -4.41
N THR A 34 -6.65 -7.03 -5.18
CA THR A 34 -5.95 -7.78 -6.23
C THR A 34 -4.68 -8.42 -5.67
N GLY A 35 -4.47 -9.71 -5.89
CA GLY A 35 -3.23 -10.41 -5.54
C GLY A 35 -2.28 -10.49 -6.72
N ILE A 36 -0.98 -10.30 -6.50
CA ILE A 36 0.07 -10.59 -7.49
C ILE A 36 0.97 -11.67 -6.93
N ILE A 37 1.03 -12.81 -7.63
CA ILE A 37 1.87 -13.95 -7.28
C ILE A 37 2.84 -14.29 -8.40
N GLY A 38 3.78 -15.16 -8.11
CA GLY A 38 4.76 -15.68 -9.09
C GLY A 38 6.09 -16.00 -8.42
N PRO A 39 7.02 -16.67 -9.10
CA PRO A 39 8.30 -17.06 -8.56
C PRO A 39 9.18 -15.83 -8.21
N ASN A 40 10.22 -16.06 -7.41
CA ASN A 40 11.22 -15.03 -7.16
C ASN A 40 11.90 -14.64 -8.49
N GLY A 41 12.11 -13.35 -8.69
CA GLY A 41 12.67 -12.83 -9.95
C GLY A 41 11.64 -12.61 -11.07
N SER A 42 10.34 -12.92 -10.88
CA SER A 42 9.31 -12.68 -11.92
C SER A 42 8.95 -11.21 -12.15
N GLY A 43 9.59 -10.27 -11.46
CA GLY A 43 9.41 -8.83 -11.69
C GLY A 43 8.40 -8.12 -10.79
N LYS A 44 7.71 -8.80 -9.86
CA LYS A 44 6.65 -8.23 -9.00
C LYS A 44 7.07 -6.96 -8.24
N THR A 45 8.15 -7.03 -7.48
CA THR A 45 8.66 -5.88 -6.71
C THR A 45 9.15 -4.76 -7.63
N THR A 46 9.72 -5.10 -8.80
CA THR A 46 10.11 -4.11 -9.82
C THR A 46 8.88 -3.41 -10.38
N LEU A 47 7.81 -4.15 -10.69
CA LEU A 47 6.53 -3.59 -11.12
C LEU A 47 5.95 -2.63 -10.08
N PHE A 48 5.93 -3.02 -8.79
CA PHE A 48 5.49 -2.13 -7.71
C PHE A 48 6.35 -0.88 -7.58
N ASN A 49 7.68 -1.00 -7.77
CA ASN A 49 8.58 0.16 -7.77
C ASN A 49 8.28 1.14 -8.92
N LEU A 50 7.93 0.62 -10.11
CA LEU A 50 7.55 1.43 -11.26
C LEU A 50 6.22 2.15 -11.02
N ILE A 51 5.18 1.43 -10.58
CA ILE A 51 3.85 1.98 -10.28
C ILE A 51 3.93 3.03 -9.17
N ALA A 52 4.74 2.78 -8.12
CA ALA A 52 4.91 3.68 -6.99
C ALA A 52 5.88 4.86 -7.25
N GLY A 53 6.42 5.01 -8.47
CA GLY A 53 7.33 6.11 -8.82
C GLY A 53 8.70 6.06 -8.15
N ASN A 54 9.12 4.88 -7.68
CA ASN A 54 10.44 4.64 -7.08
C ASN A 54 11.50 4.24 -8.12
N LEU A 55 11.07 3.82 -9.30
CA LEU A 55 11.88 3.53 -10.48
C LEU A 55 11.25 4.16 -11.71
N LYS A 56 12.10 4.55 -12.66
CA LYS A 56 11.65 5.01 -13.98
C LYS A 56 11.53 3.83 -14.93
N SER A 57 10.48 3.84 -15.76
CA SER A 57 10.28 2.89 -16.84
C SER A 57 11.27 3.12 -18.00
N ASN A 58 11.40 2.12 -18.87
CA ASN A 58 12.09 2.28 -20.15
C ASN A 58 11.08 2.46 -21.28
N ASP A 59 9.87 1.90 -21.12
CA ASP A 59 8.77 2.00 -22.09
C ASP A 59 7.45 1.68 -21.40
N GLY A 60 6.32 2.02 -22.05
CA GLY A 60 4.98 1.82 -21.54
C GLY A 60 4.49 2.95 -20.66
N GLU A 61 3.29 2.78 -20.11
CA GLU A 61 2.65 3.80 -19.29
C GLU A 61 1.88 3.22 -18.10
N VAL A 62 1.70 4.06 -17.08
CA VAL A 62 0.88 3.80 -15.89
C VAL A 62 -0.18 4.90 -15.80
N ILE A 63 -1.45 4.50 -15.77
CA ILE A 63 -2.59 5.40 -15.64
C ILE A 63 -3.25 5.13 -14.28
N PHE A 64 -3.44 6.16 -13.47
CA PHE A 64 -4.09 6.09 -12.17
C PHE A 64 -5.19 7.15 -12.07
N ASN A 65 -6.44 6.75 -11.78
CA ASN A 65 -7.61 7.62 -11.79
C ASN A 65 -7.74 8.43 -13.10
N ASP A 66 -7.61 7.77 -14.24
CA ASP A 66 -7.66 8.37 -15.58
C ASP A 66 -6.54 9.40 -15.87
N GLU A 67 -5.53 9.52 -14.99
CA GLU A 67 -4.36 10.38 -15.19
C GLU A 67 -3.11 9.54 -15.47
N ASN A 68 -2.29 9.95 -16.45
CA ASN A 68 -0.99 9.32 -16.67
C ASN A 68 -0.03 9.72 -15.55
N ILE A 69 0.47 8.74 -14.83
CA ILE A 69 1.41 8.89 -13.71
C ILE A 69 2.78 8.27 -13.98
N THR A 70 3.07 7.95 -15.24
CA THR A 70 4.33 7.31 -15.61
C THR A 70 5.51 8.17 -15.14
N ASP A 71 6.44 7.56 -14.42
CA ASP A 71 7.64 8.18 -13.86
C ASP A 71 7.40 9.39 -12.92
N VAL A 72 6.16 9.60 -12.46
CA VAL A 72 5.85 10.59 -11.43
C VAL A 72 6.46 10.15 -10.11
N PRO A 73 7.18 11.03 -9.38
CA PRO A 73 7.85 10.67 -8.14
C PRO A 73 6.87 10.24 -7.03
N SER A 74 7.30 9.31 -6.17
CA SER A 74 6.45 8.71 -5.12
C SER A 74 5.83 9.72 -4.16
N HIS A 75 6.52 10.84 -3.85
CA HIS A 75 5.98 11.87 -2.96
C HIS A 75 4.79 12.64 -3.58
N GLU A 76 4.74 12.77 -4.90
CA GLU A 76 3.59 13.35 -5.59
C GLU A 76 2.43 12.35 -5.67
N LEU A 77 2.73 11.05 -5.90
CA LEU A 77 1.73 9.97 -5.92
C LEU A 77 1.05 9.81 -4.57
N PHE A 78 1.78 10.00 -3.47
CA PHE A 78 1.23 10.04 -2.13
C PHE A 78 0.09 11.06 -2.02
N GLY A 79 0.31 12.27 -2.52
CA GLY A 79 -0.71 13.34 -2.53
C GLY A 79 -1.93 13.04 -3.42
N ARG A 80 -1.79 12.11 -4.39
CA ARG A 80 -2.89 11.67 -5.28
C ARG A 80 -3.66 10.47 -4.71
N GLY A 81 -3.18 9.88 -3.60
CA GLY A 81 -3.80 8.74 -2.92
C GLY A 81 -3.30 7.37 -3.39
N LEU A 82 -2.16 7.31 -4.11
CA LEU A 82 -1.47 6.06 -4.40
C LEU A 82 -0.35 5.88 -3.37
N LEU A 83 -0.50 4.87 -2.51
CA LEU A 83 0.43 4.60 -1.44
C LEU A 83 1.06 3.22 -1.60
N ARG A 84 2.30 3.10 -1.15
CA ARG A 84 2.97 1.80 -1.04
C ARG A 84 3.49 1.60 0.38
N THR A 85 3.22 0.42 0.94
CA THR A 85 3.89 -0.02 2.16
C THR A 85 5.24 -0.65 1.82
N PHE A 86 6.16 -0.64 2.76
CA PHE A 86 7.48 -1.23 2.57
C PHE A 86 7.51 -2.66 3.13
N GLN A 87 8.37 -3.50 2.57
CA GLN A 87 8.61 -4.86 3.04
C GLN A 87 9.05 -4.91 4.51
N ILE A 88 9.81 -3.88 4.96
CA ILE A 88 10.18 -3.66 6.36
C ILE A 88 9.40 -2.44 6.85
N ALA A 89 8.64 -2.61 7.93
CA ALA A 89 7.92 -1.49 8.54
C ALA A 89 8.90 -0.40 9.01
N HIS A 90 8.67 0.82 8.53
CA HIS A 90 9.50 1.99 8.87
C HIS A 90 8.75 2.89 9.85
N GLU A 91 8.59 2.41 11.08
CA GLU A 91 8.08 3.25 12.15
C GLU A 91 9.15 4.19 12.70
N PHE A 92 8.74 5.34 13.17
CA PHE A 92 9.60 6.21 13.99
C PHE A 92 9.67 5.64 15.40
N SER A 93 10.67 4.82 15.66
CA SER A 93 10.77 3.96 16.86
C SER A 93 10.75 4.72 18.19
N ASN A 94 11.19 5.99 18.21
CA ASN A 94 11.20 6.84 19.40
C ASN A 94 9.88 7.60 19.62
N LEU A 95 9.01 7.64 18.64
CA LEU A 95 7.68 8.24 18.74
C LEU A 95 6.67 7.21 19.23
N THR A 96 5.60 7.68 19.84
CA THR A 96 4.46 6.85 20.19
C THR A 96 3.71 6.38 18.94
N VAL A 97 2.85 5.36 19.10
CA VAL A 97 1.95 4.90 18.05
C VAL A 97 1.10 6.05 17.52
N LEU A 98 0.53 6.85 18.43
CA LEU A 98 -0.30 8.00 18.09
C LEU A 98 0.49 9.05 17.30
N GLU A 99 1.69 9.42 17.76
CA GLU A 99 2.56 10.39 17.09
C GLU A 99 2.97 9.90 15.69
N ASN A 100 3.25 8.60 15.52
CA ASN A 100 3.53 8.01 14.21
C ASN A 100 2.37 8.19 13.21
N LEU A 101 1.13 8.13 13.68
CA LEU A 101 -0.04 8.39 12.85
C LEU A 101 -0.20 9.89 12.58
N MET A 102 -0.03 10.74 13.60
CA MET A 102 -0.22 12.19 13.48
C MET A 102 0.78 12.88 12.54
N MET A 103 1.94 12.26 12.30
CA MET A 103 2.94 12.79 11.37
C MET A 103 2.62 12.55 9.88
N VAL A 104 1.62 11.72 9.56
CA VAL A 104 1.37 11.29 8.16
C VAL A 104 0.67 12.35 7.31
N PRO A 105 -0.38 13.06 7.80
CA PRO A 105 -1.06 14.06 6.99
C PRO A 105 -0.12 15.16 6.53
N SER A 106 -0.12 15.46 5.23
CA SER A 106 0.67 16.54 4.64
C SER A 106 0.02 17.91 4.85
N ASN A 107 0.80 18.98 4.61
CA ASN A 107 0.33 20.37 4.63
C ASN A 107 -0.21 20.85 5.98
N GLN A 108 0.33 20.34 7.09
CA GLN A 108 0.01 20.84 8.42
C GLN A 108 0.56 22.26 8.59
N SER A 109 -0.31 23.20 9.02
CA SER A 109 0.11 24.61 9.18
C SER A 109 1.28 24.78 10.18
N GLY A 110 1.42 23.84 11.12
CA GLY A 110 2.51 23.81 12.10
C GLY A 110 3.91 23.49 11.54
N GLU A 111 4.00 22.93 10.34
CA GLU A 111 5.27 22.68 9.65
C GLU A 111 5.96 23.98 9.21
N ASN A 112 5.19 25.06 9.08
CA ASN A 112 5.73 26.37 8.76
C ASN A 112 5.97 27.17 10.04
N LEU A 113 7.25 27.51 10.32
CA LEU A 113 7.65 28.27 11.51
C LEU A 113 6.90 29.59 11.69
N LEU A 114 6.62 30.31 10.58
CA LEU A 114 5.86 31.56 10.62
C LEU A 114 4.41 31.31 11.07
N ASN A 115 3.77 30.27 10.55
CA ASN A 115 2.41 29.91 10.95
C ASN A 115 2.35 29.45 12.41
N ALA A 116 3.35 28.68 12.85
CA ALA A 116 3.43 28.21 14.24
C ALA A 116 3.53 29.38 15.23
N LEU A 117 4.26 30.46 14.86
CA LEU A 117 4.41 31.66 15.69
C LEU A 117 3.22 32.62 15.60
N ILE A 118 2.69 32.84 14.38
CA ILE A 118 1.69 33.90 14.12
C ILE A 118 0.25 33.35 14.29
N LYS A 119 0.03 32.07 14.02
CA LYS A 119 -1.30 31.44 14.03
C LYS A 119 -1.40 30.21 14.95
N PRO A 120 -0.98 30.28 16.23
CA PRO A 120 -0.96 29.11 17.11
C PRO A 120 -2.36 28.50 17.35
N GLY A 121 -3.42 29.31 17.25
CA GLY A 121 -4.79 28.84 17.37
C GLY A 121 -5.23 27.95 16.19
N LEU A 122 -4.77 28.23 14.95
CA LEU A 122 -5.01 27.41 13.78
C LEU A 122 -4.29 26.06 13.92
N VAL A 123 -3.00 26.10 14.28
CA VAL A 123 -2.18 24.89 14.47
C VAL A 123 -2.82 23.95 15.50
N LYS A 124 -3.21 24.48 16.67
CA LYS A 124 -3.89 23.69 17.72
C LYS A 124 -5.20 23.07 17.25
N LYS A 125 -5.96 23.78 16.41
CA LYS A 125 -7.21 23.25 15.86
C LYS A 125 -6.96 22.10 14.88
N GLU A 126 -5.97 22.24 13.99
CA GLU A 126 -5.57 21.20 13.06
C GLU A 126 -5.02 19.97 13.79
N GLU A 127 -4.10 20.17 14.73
CA GLU A 127 -3.57 19.08 15.57
C GLU A 127 -4.66 18.31 16.32
N LYS A 128 -5.69 19.01 16.80
CA LYS A 128 -6.82 18.36 17.47
C LYS A 128 -7.56 17.42 16.50
N VAL A 129 -7.87 17.89 15.29
CA VAL A 129 -8.55 17.07 14.26
C VAL A 129 -7.71 15.86 13.87
N ILE A 130 -6.40 16.07 13.63
CA ILE A 130 -5.48 15.00 13.29
C ILE A 130 -5.38 13.97 14.43
N ARG A 131 -5.35 14.42 15.67
CA ARG A 131 -5.31 13.57 16.86
C ARG A 131 -6.60 12.75 17.01
N GLU A 132 -7.75 13.35 16.81
CA GLU A 132 -9.05 12.65 16.82
C GLU A 132 -9.08 11.55 15.76
N LYS A 133 -8.67 11.85 14.52
CA LYS A 133 -8.53 10.86 13.45
C LYS A 133 -7.53 9.75 13.82
N ALA A 134 -6.41 10.08 14.44
CA ALA A 134 -5.43 9.09 14.86
C ALA A 134 -5.98 8.15 15.94
N TYR A 135 -6.80 8.65 16.88
CA TYR A 135 -7.50 7.80 17.86
C TYR A 135 -8.52 6.88 17.19
N GLU A 136 -9.28 7.34 16.20
CA GLU A 136 -10.18 6.48 15.41
C GLU A 136 -9.40 5.36 14.69
N VAL A 137 -8.21 5.66 14.17
CA VAL A 137 -7.35 4.68 13.50
C VAL A 137 -6.83 3.63 14.47
N VAL A 138 -6.31 4.01 15.64
CA VAL A 138 -5.82 3.03 16.62
C VAL A 138 -6.95 2.17 17.17
N ASP A 139 -8.15 2.72 17.32
CA ASP A 139 -9.35 1.96 17.72
C ASP A 139 -9.75 0.94 16.65
N PHE A 140 -9.82 1.40 15.40
CA PHE A 140 -10.12 0.53 14.24
C PHE A 140 -9.16 -0.67 14.14
N LEU A 141 -7.88 -0.46 14.47
CA LEU A 141 -6.83 -1.48 14.40
C LEU A 141 -6.68 -2.28 15.70
N ASN A 142 -7.51 -2.04 16.72
CA ASN A 142 -7.40 -2.63 18.06
C ASN A 142 -6.06 -2.32 18.75
N LEU A 143 -5.46 -1.16 18.47
CA LEU A 143 -4.19 -0.71 19.04
C LEU A 143 -4.37 0.36 20.13
N THR A 144 -5.59 0.66 20.58
CA THR A 144 -5.91 1.71 21.55
C THR A 144 -5.09 1.60 22.83
N HIS A 145 -4.87 0.37 23.33
CA HIS A 145 -4.06 0.10 24.51
C HIS A 145 -2.57 0.40 24.33
N LEU A 146 -2.10 0.56 23.09
CA LEU A 146 -0.73 0.90 22.72
C LEU A 146 -0.57 2.33 22.20
N ALA A 147 -1.62 3.14 22.21
CA ALA A 147 -1.61 4.48 21.60
C ALA A 147 -0.45 5.36 22.09
N ASN A 148 -0.12 5.28 23.38
CA ASN A 148 0.96 6.04 24.01
C ASN A 148 2.27 5.24 24.16
N GLU A 149 2.31 3.98 23.67
CA GLU A 149 3.53 3.16 23.68
C GLU A 149 4.46 3.61 22.56
N ARG A 150 5.78 3.53 22.77
CA ARG A 150 6.75 3.79 21.71
C ARG A 150 6.64 2.74 20.62
N ALA A 151 6.60 3.18 19.37
CA ALA A 151 6.46 2.28 18.22
C ALA A 151 7.62 1.27 18.11
N GLY A 152 8.81 1.61 18.62
CA GLY A 152 9.94 0.68 18.70
C GLY A 152 9.67 -0.57 19.54
N ASN A 153 8.79 -0.47 20.55
CA ASN A 153 8.44 -1.57 21.46
C ASN A 153 7.36 -2.51 20.89
N LEU A 154 6.76 -2.16 19.76
CA LEU A 154 5.73 -2.97 19.12
C LEU A 154 6.31 -4.27 18.57
N SER A 155 5.52 -5.35 18.61
CA SER A 155 5.81 -6.57 17.87
C SER A 155 5.79 -6.33 16.35
N GLY A 156 6.43 -7.21 15.58
CA GLY A 156 6.48 -7.08 14.12
C GLY A 156 5.10 -6.93 13.47
N GLY A 157 4.10 -7.71 13.91
CA GLY A 157 2.75 -7.57 13.38
C GLY A 157 2.03 -6.30 13.82
N GLN A 158 2.25 -5.80 15.04
CA GLN A 158 1.72 -4.51 15.48
C GLN A 158 2.32 -3.36 14.68
N LYS A 159 3.61 -3.45 14.31
CA LYS A 159 4.26 -2.49 13.40
C LYS A 159 3.61 -2.50 12.02
N LYS A 160 3.26 -3.69 11.48
CA LYS A 160 2.52 -3.81 10.22
C LYS A 160 1.11 -3.23 10.31
N LEU A 161 0.40 -3.42 11.43
CA LEU A 161 -0.89 -2.76 11.67
C LEU A 161 -0.73 -1.24 11.76
N LEU A 162 0.31 -0.73 12.42
CA LEU A 162 0.61 0.70 12.47
C LEU A 162 0.89 1.26 11.08
N GLU A 163 1.64 0.52 10.24
CA GLU A 163 1.90 0.88 8.84
C GLU A 163 0.61 0.97 8.03
N LEU A 164 -0.30 -0.02 8.18
CA LEU A 164 -1.64 0.05 7.58
C LEU A 164 -2.42 1.24 8.11
N GLY A 165 -2.35 1.54 9.41
CA GLY A 165 -2.97 2.72 10.03
C GLY A 165 -2.48 4.03 9.43
N ARG A 166 -1.21 4.12 9.08
CA ARG A 166 -0.66 5.31 8.40
C ARG A 166 -1.34 5.56 7.06
N THR A 167 -1.74 4.51 6.32
CA THR A 167 -2.51 4.70 5.08
C THR A 167 -3.91 5.27 5.33
N MET A 168 -4.47 5.05 6.54
CA MET A 168 -5.79 5.58 6.93
C MET A 168 -5.74 7.06 7.32
N MET A 169 -4.57 7.60 7.65
CA MET A 169 -4.41 9.02 8.00
C MET A 169 -4.52 9.95 6.79
N VAL A 170 -4.43 9.39 5.58
CA VAL A 170 -4.59 10.09 4.30
C VAL A 170 -5.75 9.50 3.50
N ASP A 171 -6.18 10.17 2.43
CA ASP A 171 -7.25 9.68 1.56
C ASP A 171 -6.68 8.70 0.53
N ALA A 172 -6.26 7.52 1.01
CA ALA A 172 -5.73 6.47 0.17
C ALA A 172 -6.82 5.92 -0.76
N LYS A 173 -6.53 5.88 -2.05
CA LYS A 173 -7.41 5.30 -3.09
C LYS A 173 -6.92 3.93 -3.51
N LEU A 174 -5.60 3.77 -3.64
CA LEU A 174 -4.92 2.51 -3.93
C LEU A 174 -3.74 2.32 -2.99
N VAL A 175 -3.69 1.19 -2.31
CA VAL A 175 -2.58 0.80 -1.43
C VAL A 175 -1.88 -0.43 -2.01
N LEU A 176 -0.61 -0.28 -2.35
CA LEU A 176 0.27 -1.37 -2.76
C LEU A 176 0.92 -1.99 -1.53
N LEU A 177 0.62 -3.27 -1.27
CA LEU A 177 1.11 -4.02 -0.12
C LEU A 177 2.18 -5.04 -0.58
N ASP A 178 3.41 -4.87 -0.10
CA ASP A 178 4.53 -5.73 -0.50
C ASP A 178 4.91 -6.67 0.65
N GLU A 179 4.59 -7.97 0.51
CA GLU A 179 4.91 -9.05 1.45
C GLU A 179 4.54 -8.71 2.91
N VAL A 180 3.29 -8.29 3.14
CA VAL A 180 2.82 -7.87 4.48
C VAL A 180 2.86 -9.01 5.50
N GLY A 181 2.79 -10.27 5.06
CA GLY A 181 2.90 -11.47 5.90
C GLY A 181 4.32 -11.82 6.30
N ALA A 182 5.36 -11.23 5.69
CA ALA A 182 6.73 -11.58 5.97
C ALA A 182 7.11 -11.30 7.44
N GLY A 183 7.57 -12.33 8.16
CA GLY A 183 7.97 -12.23 9.56
C GLY A 183 6.82 -12.05 10.56
N VAL A 184 5.56 -12.21 10.13
CA VAL A 184 4.36 -12.07 10.96
C VAL A 184 3.84 -13.45 11.34
N ASN A 185 3.48 -13.66 12.62
CA ASN A 185 2.85 -14.91 13.04
C ASN A 185 1.41 -15.01 12.49
N ARG A 186 0.86 -16.25 12.46
CA ARG A 186 -0.46 -16.53 11.86
C ARG A 186 -1.61 -15.74 12.49
N THR A 187 -1.57 -15.46 13.78
CA THR A 187 -2.63 -14.70 14.47
C THR A 187 -2.64 -13.26 13.99
N LEU A 188 -1.49 -12.61 14.00
CA LEU A 188 -1.36 -11.22 13.54
C LEU A 188 -1.58 -11.07 12.03
N LEU A 189 -1.21 -12.08 11.22
CA LEU A 189 -1.55 -12.10 9.79
C LEU A 189 -3.08 -12.14 9.58
N LYS A 190 -3.80 -12.89 10.43
CA LYS A 190 -5.26 -12.92 10.42
C LYS A 190 -5.86 -11.56 10.80
N ASP A 191 -5.31 -10.90 11.84
CA ASP A 191 -5.77 -9.58 12.28
C ASP A 191 -5.54 -8.54 11.19
N LEU A 192 -4.37 -8.56 10.55
CA LEU A 192 -4.05 -7.70 9.41
C LEU A 192 -5.00 -7.93 8.23
N GLY A 193 -5.26 -9.20 7.87
CA GLY A 193 -6.23 -9.55 6.84
C GLY A 193 -7.63 -9.05 7.17
N THR A 194 -8.06 -9.17 8.43
CA THR A 194 -9.36 -8.65 8.89
C THR A 194 -9.43 -7.12 8.75
N ALA A 195 -8.36 -6.42 9.11
CA ALA A 195 -8.30 -4.96 8.96
C ALA A 195 -8.34 -4.52 7.48
N ILE A 196 -7.61 -5.21 6.59
CA ILE A 196 -7.62 -4.96 5.14
C ILE A 196 -9.04 -5.18 4.57
N LEU A 197 -9.68 -6.31 4.89
CA LEU A 197 -11.06 -6.59 4.45
C LEU A 197 -12.06 -5.55 4.96
N LYS A 198 -11.91 -5.10 6.20
CA LYS A 198 -12.76 -4.08 6.79
C LYS A 198 -12.57 -2.73 6.10
N LEU A 199 -11.33 -2.32 5.82
CA LEU A 199 -11.02 -1.11 5.06
C LEU A 199 -11.59 -1.15 3.65
N ASN A 200 -11.46 -2.29 2.97
CA ASN A 200 -12.01 -2.47 1.64
C ASN A 200 -13.56 -2.33 1.65
N LYS A 201 -14.24 -3.06 2.55
CA LYS A 201 -15.71 -3.10 2.58
C LYS A 201 -16.35 -1.82 3.12
N GLU A 202 -15.79 -1.23 4.19
CA GLU A 202 -16.40 -0.10 4.90
C GLU A 202 -15.92 1.26 4.38
N LYS A 203 -14.70 1.32 3.85
CA LYS A 203 -14.07 2.56 3.40
C LYS A 203 -13.76 2.59 1.90
N ASN A 204 -14.14 1.53 1.16
CA ASN A 204 -13.94 1.40 -0.28
C ASN A 204 -12.46 1.54 -0.73
N TYR A 205 -11.53 1.10 0.12
CA TYR A 205 -10.12 1.08 -0.23
C TYR A 205 -9.87 0.03 -1.32
N THR A 206 -9.00 0.37 -2.26
CA THR A 206 -8.47 -0.60 -3.23
C THR A 206 -7.11 -1.06 -2.76
N PHE A 207 -6.87 -2.37 -2.84
CA PHE A 207 -5.57 -2.96 -2.50
C PHE A 207 -5.02 -3.75 -3.67
N CYS A 208 -3.71 -3.65 -3.87
CA CYS A 208 -2.96 -4.59 -4.68
C CYS A 208 -1.82 -5.15 -3.83
N MET A 209 -1.72 -6.46 -3.69
CA MET A 209 -0.74 -7.07 -2.80
C MET A 209 0.12 -8.12 -3.47
N ILE A 210 1.41 -8.10 -3.14
CA ILE A 210 2.34 -9.17 -3.46
C ILE A 210 2.45 -10.06 -2.22
N GLU A 211 2.18 -11.35 -2.37
CA GLU A 211 2.27 -12.32 -1.30
C GLU A 211 2.69 -13.69 -1.80
N HIS A 212 3.28 -14.49 -0.91
CA HIS A 212 3.71 -15.86 -1.19
C HIS A 212 2.84 -16.90 -0.49
N ASP A 213 2.05 -16.51 0.51
CA ASP A 213 1.11 -17.38 1.21
C ASP A 213 -0.17 -17.54 0.37
N MET A 214 -0.28 -18.68 -0.33
CA MET A 214 -1.43 -18.99 -1.19
C MET A 214 -2.75 -19.11 -0.42
N ASP A 215 -2.71 -19.49 0.86
CA ASP A 215 -3.92 -19.55 1.68
C ASP A 215 -4.40 -18.13 2.03
N PHE A 216 -3.47 -17.22 2.27
CA PHE A 216 -3.79 -15.80 2.50
C PHE A 216 -4.35 -15.17 1.24
N ILE A 217 -3.68 -15.32 0.08
CA ILE A 217 -4.12 -14.82 -1.21
C ILE A 217 -5.53 -15.34 -1.57
N SER A 218 -5.76 -16.65 -1.42
CA SER A 218 -7.05 -17.26 -1.78
C SER A 218 -8.23 -16.75 -0.97
N ARG A 219 -7.97 -16.31 0.27
CA ARG A 219 -9.01 -15.76 1.16
C ARG A 219 -9.24 -14.27 0.97
N MET A 220 -8.21 -13.56 0.51
CA MET A 220 -8.20 -12.10 0.49
C MET A 220 -8.45 -11.51 -0.89
N CYS A 221 -7.95 -12.15 -1.94
CA CYS A 221 -7.80 -11.55 -3.25
C CYS A 221 -8.76 -12.11 -4.30
N ASP A 222 -9.37 -11.19 -5.03
CA ASP A 222 -10.11 -11.42 -6.26
C ASP A 222 -10.03 -10.11 -7.11
N PRO A 223 -9.36 -10.15 -8.28
CA PRO A 223 -8.67 -11.26 -8.93
C PRO A 223 -7.25 -11.54 -8.38
N VAL A 224 -6.65 -12.65 -8.86
CA VAL A 224 -5.24 -12.97 -8.67
C VAL A 224 -4.53 -12.92 -10.02
N ILE A 225 -3.44 -12.16 -10.07
CA ILE A 225 -2.57 -12.01 -11.25
C ILE A 225 -1.31 -12.83 -11.02
N VAL A 226 -0.95 -13.66 -11.98
CA VAL A 226 0.26 -14.47 -11.96
C VAL A 226 1.31 -13.85 -12.86
N MET A 227 2.49 -13.56 -12.34
CA MET A 227 3.62 -13.04 -13.10
C MET A 227 4.72 -14.08 -13.29
N ALA A 228 5.24 -14.16 -14.52
CA ALA A 228 6.43 -14.92 -14.88
C ALA A 228 7.26 -14.13 -15.89
N ASP A 229 8.58 -14.21 -15.80
CA ASP A 229 9.52 -13.61 -16.77
C ASP A 229 9.25 -12.13 -17.09
N GLY A 230 8.87 -11.35 -16.05
CA GLY A 230 8.61 -9.91 -16.15
C GLY A 230 7.26 -9.55 -16.77
N SER A 231 6.37 -10.49 -17.04
CA SER A 231 5.07 -10.25 -17.66
C SER A 231 3.93 -10.94 -16.92
N VAL A 232 2.68 -10.58 -17.24
CA VAL A 232 1.49 -11.27 -16.75
C VAL A 232 1.32 -12.57 -17.54
N LEU A 233 1.33 -13.70 -16.83
CA LEU A 233 1.11 -15.03 -17.40
C LEU A 233 -0.37 -15.39 -17.41
N PHE A 234 -1.09 -15.05 -16.33
CA PHE A 234 -2.50 -15.39 -16.15
C PHE A 234 -3.17 -14.43 -15.16
N GLU A 235 -4.45 -14.19 -15.35
CA GLU A 235 -5.32 -13.47 -14.42
C GLU A 235 -6.64 -14.22 -14.25
N GLY A 236 -7.10 -14.39 -13.02
CA GLY A 236 -8.36 -15.07 -12.73
C GLY A 236 -8.63 -15.15 -11.24
N THR A 237 -9.65 -15.90 -10.85
CA THR A 237 -9.93 -16.21 -9.44
C THR A 237 -8.84 -17.12 -8.86
N SER A 238 -8.72 -17.17 -7.54
CA SER A 238 -7.75 -18.05 -6.88
C SER A 238 -7.96 -19.54 -7.22
N GLU A 239 -9.18 -19.95 -7.51
CA GLU A 239 -9.50 -21.32 -7.93
C GLU A 239 -9.05 -21.62 -9.37
N GLU A 240 -9.22 -20.68 -10.28
CA GLU A 240 -8.76 -20.78 -11.66
C GLU A 240 -7.24 -20.83 -11.72
N VAL A 241 -6.57 -19.99 -10.93
CA VAL A 241 -5.11 -20.00 -10.80
C VAL A 241 -4.60 -21.36 -10.33
N LYS A 242 -5.21 -21.97 -9.30
CA LYS A 242 -4.82 -23.29 -8.77
C LYS A 242 -5.03 -24.44 -9.77
N LYS A 243 -5.94 -24.29 -10.72
CA LYS A 243 -6.25 -25.31 -11.75
C LYS A 243 -5.45 -25.12 -13.03
N ASN A 244 -4.75 -24.01 -13.18
CA ASN A 244 -4.04 -23.68 -14.40
C ASN A 244 -2.69 -24.41 -14.44
N GLU A 245 -2.51 -25.30 -15.43
CA GLU A 245 -1.29 -26.09 -15.61
C GLU A 245 -0.04 -25.28 -15.95
N LYS A 246 -0.19 -23.99 -16.30
CA LYS A 246 0.93 -23.08 -16.61
C LYS A 246 1.43 -22.30 -15.39
N VAL A 247 0.73 -22.36 -14.27
CA VAL A 247 1.01 -21.72 -13.01
C VAL A 247 1.59 -22.71 -12.01
#